data_330693b158259cfad79b94aa43054c36
#
_entry.id   330693b158259cfad79b94aa43054c36
#
_cell.length_a   1.000
_cell.length_b   1.000
_cell.length_c   1.000
_cell.angle_alpha   90.00
_cell.angle_beta   90.00
_cell.angle_gamma   90.00
#
_symmetry.space_group_name_H-M   'P 1'
#
loop_
_entity.id
_entity.type
_entity.pdbx_description
1 polymer ?
#
loop_
_entity_poly.entity_id
_entity_poly.type
_entity_poly.pdbx_seq_one_letter_code
_entity_poly.pdbx_strand_id
1 'polypeptide(L)'
;MIDPISFLAWRFWYFFRDPVRRPPPGRNVVSPADGRVLYVRDVEAGTLPNPVKSGVRVPLDDWLGTVAPESGGTLVGIYMTPASVHYNRAPIAGRIVAVAPRPAKGENLSMARAFMRLLWNMPPYEEDCGYILQNARNTVAIDGDFPVVVIQMADRFVSQVDCFVRPEQQVEKGEKFGLIRMGSQCDLFLPKRAGVTITIKPGDRVLAGETILGTY
;
A
#
# COMPACT_ATOMS: atom_id res chain seq x y z
N MET A 1 -28.40 -9.45 -6.36
CA MET A 1 -27.50 -10.61 -6.12
C MET A 1 -26.69 -10.83 -7.41
N ILE A 2 -25.37 -10.89 -7.31
CA ILE A 2 -24.51 -11.28 -8.46
C ILE A 2 -24.69 -12.79 -8.60
N ASP A 3 -25.02 -13.27 -9.82
CA ASP A 3 -25.15 -14.71 -10.04
C ASP A 3 -23.78 -15.41 -9.89
N PRO A 4 -23.77 -16.72 -9.53
CA PRO A 4 -22.53 -17.45 -9.26
C PRO A 4 -21.56 -17.48 -10.44
N ILE A 5 -22.05 -17.50 -11.68
CA ILE A 5 -21.22 -17.54 -12.89
C ILE A 5 -20.52 -16.20 -13.08
N SER A 6 -21.24 -15.08 -12.94
CA SER A 6 -20.67 -13.74 -13.00
C SER A 6 -19.66 -13.50 -11.88
N PHE A 7 -19.90 -14.03 -10.68
CA PHE A 7 -18.93 -13.96 -9.57
C PHE A 7 -17.65 -14.77 -9.88
N LEU A 8 -17.78 -15.98 -10.42
CA LEU A 8 -16.65 -16.81 -10.81
C LEU A 8 -15.85 -16.17 -11.95
N ALA A 9 -16.53 -15.66 -12.98
CA ALA A 9 -15.89 -14.94 -14.09
C ALA A 9 -15.12 -13.71 -13.56
N TRP A 10 -15.75 -12.91 -12.70
CA TRP A 10 -15.06 -11.78 -12.06
C TRP A 10 -13.85 -12.24 -11.26
N ARG A 11 -13.98 -13.28 -10.42
CA ARG A 11 -12.93 -13.78 -9.55
C ARG A 11 -11.73 -14.34 -10.33
N PHE A 12 -11.97 -15.09 -11.40
CA PHE A 12 -10.89 -15.80 -12.10
C PHE A 12 -10.32 -15.05 -13.31
N TRP A 13 -11.08 -14.16 -13.92
CA TRP A 13 -10.65 -13.43 -15.12
C TRP A 13 -10.36 -11.96 -14.81
N TYR A 14 -11.31 -11.28 -14.22
CA TYR A 14 -11.20 -9.83 -14.01
C TYR A 14 -10.27 -9.48 -12.84
N PHE A 15 -10.36 -10.21 -11.74
CA PHE A 15 -9.57 -9.92 -10.52
C PHE A 15 -8.06 -10.12 -10.76
N PHE A 16 -7.68 -11.19 -11.46
CA PHE A 16 -6.27 -11.50 -11.76
C PHE A 16 -5.75 -10.86 -13.06
N ARG A 17 -6.48 -9.90 -13.65
CA ARG A 17 -5.99 -9.20 -14.82
C ARG A 17 -4.71 -8.43 -14.50
N ASP A 18 -3.77 -8.44 -15.43
CA ASP A 18 -2.50 -7.74 -15.34
C ASP A 18 -2.27 -6.92 -16.63
N PRO A 19 -2.81 -5.71 -16.69
CA PRO A 19 -2.61 -4.83 -17.84
C PRO A 19 -1.14 -4.44 -17.95
N VAL A 20 -0.68 -4.27 -19.19
CA VAL A 20 0.65 -3.73 -19.46
C VAL A 20 0.75 -2.34 -18.85
N ARG A 21 1.81 -2.09 -18.08
CA ARG A 21 2.10 -0.79 -17.47
C ARG A 21 3.32 -0.16 -18.10
N ARG A 22 3.29 1.16 -18.20
CA ARG A 22 4.40 1.96 -18.75
C ARG A 22 4.87 2.96 -17.69
N PRO A 23 5.85 2.58 -16.87
CA PRO A 23 6.37 3.50 -15.86
C PRO A 23 6.90 4.79 -16.51
N PRO A 24 6.53 5.96 -15.98
CA PRO A 24 7.01 7.23 -16.51
C PRO A 24 8.53 7.33 -16.32
N PRO A 25 9.28 7.88 -17.30
CA PRO A 25 10.70 8.09 -17.18
C PRO A 25 11.02 9.18 -16.15
N GLY A 26 12.30 9.27 -15.75
CA GLY A 26 12.81 10.30 -14.85
C GLY A 26 12.77 9.92 -13.37
N ARG A 27 13.19 10.89 -12.54
CA ARG A 27 13.31 10.74 -11.07
C ARG A 27 11.96 11.01 -10.42
N ASN A 28 11.19 9.95 -10.28
CA ASN A 28 9.85 10.01 -9.69
C ASN A 28 9.55 8.69 -8.96
N VAL A 29 8.65 8.80 -8.00
CA VAL A 29 8.08 7.67 -7.25
C VAL A 29 6.71 7.37 -7.87
N VAL A 30 6.52 6.14 -8.36
CA VAL A 30 5.23 5.71 -8.90
C VAL A 30 4.38 4.98 -7.86
N SER A 31 3.07 4.96 -8.08
CA SER A 31 2.15 4.25 -7.19
C SER A 31 2.48 2.75 -7.13
N PRO A 32 2.57 2.16 -5.91
CA PRO A 32 2.75 0.71 -5.76
C PRO A 32 1.45 -0.07 -5.98
N ALA A 33 0.30 0.59 -6.06
CA ALA A 33 -1.01 -0.06 -6.17
C ALA A 33 -1.98 0.73 -7.06
N ASP A 34 -2.94 0.01 -7.65
CA ASP A 34 -4.15 0.63 -8.22
C ASP A 34 -5.13 0.92 -7.10
N GLY A 35 -5.71 2.12 -7.08
CA GLY A 35 -6.71 2.41 -6.06
C GLY A 35 -7.06 3.88 -5.92
N ARG A 36 -7.47 4.23 -4.70
CA ARG A 36 -7.70 5.62 -4.28
C ARG A 36 -6.86 5.93 -3.05
N VAL A 37 -6.25 7.10 -3.06
CA VAL A 37 -5.44 7.59 -1.93
C VAL A 37 -6.36 7.81 -0.73
N LEU A 38 -6.09 7.11 0.37
CA LEU A 38 -6.78 7.27 1.64
C LEU A 38 -6.24 8.48 2.40
N TYR A 39 -4.92 8.54 2.48
CA TYR A 39 -4.20 9.58 3.21
C TYR A 39 -2.80 9.83 2.63
N VAL A 40 -2.34 11.03 2.87
CA VAL A 40 -0.94 11.44 2.76
C VAL A 40 -0.60 12.09 4.10
N ARG A 41 0.33 11.52 4.86
CA ARG A 41 0.63 11.97 6.22
C ARG A 41 2.12 12.08 6.44
N ASP A 42 2.53 13.20 7.03
CA ASP A 42 3.86 13.31 7.58
C ASP A 42 3.94 12.53 8.89
N VAL A 43 5.00 11.78 9.04
CA VAL A 43 5.29 10.91 10.19
C VAL A 43 6.58 11.37 10.82
N GLU A 44 6.56 11.58 12.11
CA GLU A 44 7.79 11.84 12.89
C GLU A 44 8.57 10.52 13.09
N ALA A 45 9.87 10.65 13.33
CA ALA A 45 10.71 9.51 13.64
C ALA A 45 10.13 8.67 14.80
N GLY A 46 10.10 7.37 14.63
CA GLY A 46 9.71 6.41 15.66
C GLY A 46 8.22 6.24 15.92
N THR A 47 7.33 7.12 15.42
CA THR A 47 5.89 7.00 15.74
C THR A 47 4.97 7.37 14.60
N LEU A 48 3.82 6.67 14.50
CA LEU A 48 2.69 7.01 13.64
C LEU A 48 1.50 7.49 14.46
N PRO A 49 0.69 8.46 13.97
CA PRO A 49 -0.58 8.75 14.58
C PRO A 49 -1.51 7.55 14.49
N ASN A 50 -2.19 7.22 15.60
CA ASN A 50 -3.16 6.12 15.61
C ASN A 50 -4.41 6.54 14.80
N PRO A 51 -4.78 5.81 13.75
CA PRO A 51 -5.95 6.12 12.95
C PRO A 51 -7.29 5.86 13.66
N VAL A 52 -7.27 5.07 14.74
CA VAL A 52 -8.47 4.69 15.50
C VAL A 52 -8.79 5.67 16.61
N LYS A 53 -7.77 6.31 17.18
CA LYS A 53 -7.94 7.25 18.29
C LYS A 53 -7.01 8.44 18.15
N SER A 54 -7.59 9.62 17.96
CA SER A 54 -6.85 10.86 17.86
C SER A 54 -5.96 11.07 19.10
N GLY A 55 -4.72 11.50 18.88
CA GLY A 55 -3.75 11.78 19.96
C GLY A 55 -2.97 10.55 20.47
N VAL A 56 -3.31 9.33 20.06
CA VAL A 56 -2.52 8.14 20.38
C VAL A 56 -1.51 7.89 19.25
N ARG A 57 -0.24 7.64 19.63
CA ARG A 57 0.83 7.32 18.68
C ARG A 57 1.09 5.80 18.69
N VAL A 58 1.37 5.26 17.53
CA VAL A 58 1.74 3.86 17.33
C VAL A 58 3.23 3.81 16.96
N PRO A 59 4.03 2.93 17.58
CA PRO A 59 5.43 2.78 17.19
C PRO A 59 5.56 2.45 15.69
N LEU A 60 6.49 3.14 15.02
CA LEU A 60 6.72 2.95 13.59
C LEU A 60 7.16 1.51 13.28
N ASP A 61 7.90 0.88 14.20
CA ASP A 61 8.34 -0.51 14.10
C ASP A 61 7.16 -1.49 14.08
N ASP A 62 6.08 -1.19 14.81
CA ASP A 62 4.85 -2.01 14.77
C ASP A 62 4.18 -1.97 13.39
N TRP A 63 4.42 -0.90 12.65
CA TRP A 63 3.87 -0.71 11.31
C TRP A 63 4.79 -1.25 10.22
N LEU A 64 6.05 -0.83 10.22
CA LEU A 64 7.03 -1.13 9.18
C LEU A 64 7.80 -2.44 9.44
N GLY A 65 7.66 -3.03 10.63
CA GLY A 65 8.44 -4.19 11.02
C GLY A 65 9.91 -3.84 11.31
N THR A 66 10.79 -4.79 11.07
CA THR A 66 12.24 -4.63 11.32
C THR A 66 12.96 -3.64 10.39
N VAL A 67 12.21 -2.95 9.52
CA VAL A 67 12.74 -2.07 8.46
C VAL A 67 12.39 -0.61 8.73
N ALA A 68 12.03 -0.26 9.95
CA ALA A 68 11.67 1.10 10.31
C ALA A 68 12.86 2.05 10.06
N PRO A 69 12.68 3.08 9.23
CA PRO A 69 13.74 4.06 9.03
C PRO A 69 13.91 4.93 10.28
N GLU A 70 15.14 5.24 10.61
CA GLU A 70 15.50 6.09 11.76
C GLU A 70 14.96 7.52 11.67
N SER A 71 14.56 7.96 10.49
CA SER A 71 14.02 9.31 10.24
C SER A 71 12.52 9.23 9.94
N GLY A 72 11.79 10.26 10.34
CA GLY A 72 10.42 10.48 9.89
C GLY A 72 10.32 10.59 8.36
N GLY A 73 9.11 10.67 7.85
CA GLY A 73 8.87 10.71 6.41
C GLY A 73 7.42 10.96 6.06
N THR A 74 7.05 10.64 4.84
CA THR A 74 5.66 10.70 4.37
C THR A 74 5.11 9.30 4.18
N LEU A 75 3.94 9.03 4.74
CA LEU A 75 3.17 7.81 4.55
C LEU A 75 1.99 8.08 3.61
N VAL A 76 1.90 7.31 2.54
CA VAL A 76 0.81 7.34 1.57
C VAL A 76 0.03 6.05 1.66
N GLY A 77 -1.26 6.12 2.01
CA GLY A 77 -2.14 4.95 2.04
C GLY A 77 -3.03 4.90 0.79
N ILE A 78 -3.09 3.74 0.14
CA ILE A 78 -3.85 3.51 -1.10
C ILE A 78 -4.81 2.35 -0.88
N TYR A 79 -6.11 2.63 -0.91
CA TYR A 79 -7.16 1.63 -0.85
C TYR A 79 -7.38 1.00 -2.23
N MET A 80 -7.26 -0.31 -2.31
CA MET A 80 -7.49 -1.08 -3.53
C MET A 80 -8.93 -1.58 -3.55
N THR A 81 -9.75 -0.93 -4.37
CA THR A 81 -11.17 -1.33 -4.51
C THR A 81 -11.29 -2.72 -5.15
N PRO A 82 -12.42 -3.43 -4.99
CA PRO A 82 -12.63 -4.71 -5.68
C PRO A 82 -12.46 -4.65 -7.21
N ALA A 83 -12.64 -3.46 -7.80
CA ALA A 83 -12.45 -3.22 -9.23
C ALA A 83 -11.02 -2.87 -9.62
N SER A 84 -10.12 -2.65 -8.66
CA SER A 84 -8.71 -2.33 -8.92
C SER A 84 -7.94 -3.54 -9.42
N VAL A 85 -6.80 -3.33 -10.08
CA VAL A 85 -5.79 -4.38 -10.28
C VAL A 85 -5.09 -4.61 -8.94
N HIS A 86 -4.94 -5.88 -8.53
CA HIS A 86 -4.41 -6.20 -7.20
C HIS A 86 -2.93 -6.59 -7.19
N TYR A 87 -2.26 -6.55 -8.34
CA TYR A 87 -0.81 -6.65 -8.41
C TYR A 87 -0.17 -5.38 -7.88
N ASN A 88 0.77 -5.55 -6.95
CA ASN A 88 1.59 -4.46 -6.43
C ASN A 88 2.90 -4.34 -7.20
N ARG A 89 3.36 -3.10 -7.40
CA ARG A 89 4.52 -2.79 -8.23
C ARG A 89 5.53 -1.92 -7.49
N ALA A 90 6.80 -2.12 -7.79
CA ALA A 90 7.90 -1.37 -7.18
C ALA A 90 7.75 0.14 -7.49
N PRO A 91 7.72 1.01 -6.47
CA PRO A 91 7.55 2.46 -6.66
C PRO A 91 8.79 3.14 -7.23
N ILE A 92 9.95 2.56 -7.03
CA ILE A 92 11.26 2.94 -7.59
C ILE A 92 12.02 1.69 -7.99
N ALA A 93 13.05 1.83 -8.80
CA ALA A 93 14.02 0.76 -9.03
C ALA A 93 14.94 0.61 -7.81
N GLY A 94 15.41 -0.60 -7.54
CA GLY A 94 16.36 -0.84 -6.45
C GLY A 94 16.49 -2.31 -6.07
N ARG A 95 17.23 -2.56 -5.00
CA ARG A 95 17.43 -3.88 -4.43
C ARG A 95 16.45 -4.12 -3.28
N ILE A 96 15.82 -5.29 -3.25
CA ILE A 96 15.01 -5.72 -2.11
C ILE A 96 15.93 -5.98 -0.93
N VAL A 97 15.79 -5.23 0.15
CA VAL A 97 16.62 -5.41 1.35
C VAL A 97 15.92 -6.21 2.44
N ALA A 98 14.58 -6.20 2.44
CA ALA A 98 13.81 -7.01 3.39
C ALA A 98 12.43 -7.37 2.83
N VAL A 99 11.95 -8.54 3.24
CA VAL A 99 10.56 -9.01 3.11
C VAL A 99 10.12 -9.52 4.47
N ALA A 100 9.13 -8.90 5.08
CA ALA A 100 8.70 -9.18 6.44
C ALA A 100 7.17 -9.41 6.51
N PRO A 101 6.72 -10.67 6.35
CA PRO A 101 5.31 -11.00 6.54
C PRO A 101 4.97 -10.97 8.03
N ARG A 102 3.79 -10.43 8.36
CA ARG A 102 3.21 -10.45 9.70
C ARG A 102 1.78 -10.97 9.66
N PRO A 103 1.44 -11.97 10.48
CA PRO A 103 0.07 -12.43 10.60
C PRO A 103 -0.80 -11.36 11.25
N ALA A 104 -2.12 -11.50 11.13
CA ALA A 104 -3.07 -10.67 11.84
C ALA A 104 -2.93 -10.86 13.36
N LYS A 105 -3.21 -9.81 14.12
CA LYS A 105 -3.40 -9.89 15.59
C LYS A 105 -4.83 -10.38 15.88
N GLY A 106 -5.09 -11.69 15.70
CA GLY A 106 -6.43 -12.27 15.67
C GLY A 106 -6.98 -12.40 14.25
N GLU A 107 -8.26 -12.12 14.04
CA GLU A 107 -8.86 -12.10 12.71
C GLU A 107 -8.61 -10.77 11.99
N ASN A 108 -8.53 -10.81 10.66
CA ASN A 108 -8.52 -9.58 9.87
C ASN A 108 -9.85 -8.83 10.03
N LEU A 109 -9.78 -7.54 10.31
CA LEU A 109 -10.93 -6.64 10.34
C LEU A 109 -11.29 -6.18 8.92
N SER A 110 -12.58 -5.87 8.72
CA SER A 110 -13.07 -5.38 7.43
C SER A 110 -12.63 -3.94 7.15
N MET A 111 -12.24 -3.69 5.90
CA MET A 111 -11.93 -2.37 5.37
C MET A 111 -13.18 -1.64 4.81
N ALA A 112 -14.38 -2.22 4.97
CA ALA A 112 -15.62 -1.67 4.40
C ALA A 112 -15.89 -0.22 4.84
N ARG A 113 -15.49 0.17 6.06
CA ARG A 113 -15.67 1.55 6.55
C ARG A 113 -14.87 2.56 5.72
N ALA A 114 -13.61 2.28 5.48
CA ALA A 114 -12.77 3.12 4.62
C ALA A 114 -13.35 3.20 3.19
N PHE A 115 -13.81 2.06 2.66
CA PHE A 115 -14.47 2.02 1.36
C PHE A 115 -15.71 2.90 1.29
N MET A 116 -16.60 2.81 2.28
CA MET A 116 -17.83 3.63 2.34
C MET A 116 -17.50 5.12 2.46
N ARG A 117 -16.52 5.50 3.28
CA ARG A 117 -16.06 6.89 3.39
C ARG A 117 -15.49 7.42 2.08
N LEU A 118 -14.71 6.61 1.36
CA LEU A 118 -14.24 6.96 0.01
C LEU A 118 -15.38 7.09 -1.00
N LEU A 119 -16.36 6.19 -0.96
CA LEU A 119 -17.49 6.20 -1.88
C LEU A 119 -18.36 7.46 -1.70
N TRP A 120 -18.58 7.87 -0.46
CA TRP A 120 -19.39 9.05 -0.12
C TRP A 120 -18.56 10.34 0.02
N ASN A 121 -17.26 10.28 -0.30
CA ASN A 121 -16.34 11.41 -0.21
C ASN A 121 -16.34 12.08 1.18
N MET A 122 -16.20 11.28 2.24
CA MET A 122 -16.21 11.69 3.64
C MET A 122 -14.81 11.59 4.27
N PRO A 123 -13.91 12.54 4.04
CA PRO A 123 -12.61 12.53 4.68
C PRO A 123 -12.72 12.84 6.20
N PRO A 124 -11.77 12.42 7.04
CA PRO A 124 -10.65 11.55 6.71
C PRO A 124 -11.11 10.11 6.45
N TYR A 125 -10.62 9.49 5.37
CA TYR A 125 -11.14 8.19 4.91
C TYR A 125 -10.75 7.02 5.82
N GLU A 126 -9.68 7.17 6.60
CA GLU A 126 -9.13 6.17 7.51
C GLU A 126 -9.63 6.31 8.96
N GLU A 127 -10.55 7.21 9.25
CA GLU A 127 -11.08 7.42 10.60
C GLU A 127 -11.78 6.17 11.13
N ASP A 128 -11.48 5.80 12.38
CA ASP A 128 -11.96 4.58 13.07
C ASP A 128 -11.62 3.27 12.33
N CYS A 129 -10.53 3.24 11.57
CA CYS A 129 -10.08 2.08 10.81
C CYS A 129 -9.08 1.23 11.61
N GLY A 130 -9.58 0.45 12.58
CA GLY A 130 -8.75 -0.42 13.44
C GLY A 130 -7.99 -1.52 12.69
N TYR A 131 -8.41 -1.86 11.46
CA TYR A 131 -7.73 -2.86 10.63
C TYR A 131 -6.26 -2.51 10.37
N ILE A 132 -5.93 -1.23 10.32
CA ILE A 132 -4.56 -0.75 10.11
C ILE A 132 -3.58 -1.31 11.14
N LEU A 133 -4.03 -1.55 12.37
CA LEU A 133 -3.19 -2.05 13.48
C LEU A 133 -3.22 -3.56 13.64
N GLN A 134 -4.28 -4.21 13.13
CA GLN A 134 -4.58 -5.60 13.43
C GLN A 134 -4.34 -6.55 12.26
N ASN A 135 -4.66 -6.12 11.03
CA ASN A 135 -4.70 -7.02 9.88
C ASN A 135 -3.32 -7.56 9.47
N ALA A 136 -3.35 -8.74 8.87
CA ALA A 136 -2.17 -9.36 8.28
C ALA A 136 -1.56 -8.45 7.21
N ARG A 137 -0.25 -8.42 7.17
CA ARG A 137 0.51 -7.56 6.26
C ARG A 137 1.81 -8.21 5.81
N ASN A 138 2.32 -7.74 4.69
CA ASN A 138 3.67 -8.03 4.23
C ASN A 138 4.38 -6.72 3.94
N THR A 139 5.54 -6.53 4.51
CA THR A 139 6.37 -5.32 4.34
C THR A 139 7.54 -5.65 3.43
N VAL A 140 7.71 -4.85 2.38
CA VAL A 140 8.83 -4.97 1.44
C VAL A 140 9.62 -3.68 1.47
N ALA A 141 10.92 -3.77 1.77
CA ALA A 141 11.84 -2.65 1.72
C ALA A 141 12.69 -2.72 0.46
N ILE A 142 12.78 -1.61 -0.24
CA ILE A 142 13.53 -1.44 -1.49
C ILE A 142 14.57 -0.34 -1.28
N ASP A 143 15.83 -0.65 -1.50
CA ASP A 143 16.94 0.29 -1.45
C ASP A 143 17.35 0.66 -2.88
N GLY A 144 16.98 1.87 -3.29
CA GLY A 144 17.27 2.46 -4.58
C GLY A 144 18.04 3.77 -4.42
N ASP A 145 17.62 4.83 -5.10
CA ASP A 145 18.17 6.20 -4.89
C ASP A 145 18.02 6.63 -3.41
N PHE A 146 17.03 6.10 -2.73
CA PHE A 146 16.81 6.13 -1.29
C PHE A 146 15.95 4.93 -0.87
N PRO A 147 15.97 4.53 0.41
CA PRO A 147 15.17 3.42 0.87
C PRO A 147 13.68 3.78 0.88
N VAL A 148 12.84 2.90 0.38
CA VAL A 148 11.38 3.00 0.48
C VAL A 148 10.81 1.73 1.11
N VAL A 149 9.66 1.85 1.77
CA VAL A 149 8.98 0.70 2.35
C VAL A 149 7.55 0.63 1.82
N VAL A 150 7.18 -0.52 1.27
CA VAL A 150 5.82 -0.81 0.80
C VAL A 150 5.19 -1.82 1.72
N ILE A 151 3.97 -1.54 2.20
CA ILE A 151 3.23 -2.40 3.11
C ILE A 151 1.96 -2.87 2.41
N GLN A 152 1.88 -4.15 2.13
CA GLN A 152 0.67 -4.82 1.64
C GLN A 152 -0.18 -5.21 2.85
N MET A 153 -1.45 -4.84 2.87
CA MET A 153 -2.35 -5.10 4.00
C MET A 153 -3.61 -5.81 3.53
N ALA A 154 -3.93 -6.92 4.18
CA ALA A 154 -5.06 -7.78 3.87
C ALA A 154 -6.38 -7.23 4.44
N ASP A 155 -7.51 -7.37 3.73
CA ASP A 155 -8.87 -7.19 4.24
C ASP A 155 -9.36 -8.48 4.94
N ARG A 156 -10.53 -8.41 5.57
CA ARG A 156 -11.16 -9.52 6.32
C ARG A 156 -11.25 -10.84 5.55
N PHE A 157 -11.52 -10.79 4.27
CA PHE A 157 -11.70 -11.97 3.42
C PHE A 157 -10.45 -12.36 2.62
N VAL A 158 -9.31 -11.75 2.91
CA VAL A 158 -8.06 -12.06 2.23
C VAL A 158 -7.43 -13.29 2.85
N SER A 159 -7.29 -14.32 2.04
CA SER A 159 -6.65 -15.57 2.45
C SER A 159 -5.13 -15.52 2.40
N GLN A 160 -4.58 -14.62 1.56
CA GLN A 160 -3.14 -14.62 1.28
C GLN A 160 -2.67 -13.28 0.70
N VAL A 161 -1.49 -12.86 1.14
CA VAL A 161 -0.67 -11.83 0.51
C VAL A 161 0.50 -12.53 -0.16
N ASP A 162 0.51 -12.54 -1.48
CA ASP A 162 1.58 -13.16 -2.26
C ASP A 162 2.73 -12.17 -2.44
N CYS A 163 3.95 -12.61 -2.14
CA CYS A 163 5.17 -11.87 -2.42
C CYS A 163 5.98 -12.63 -3.47
N PHE A 164 6.39 -11.96 -4.55
CA PHE A 164 7.11 -12.57 -5.68
C PHE A 164 8.60 -12.32 -5.64
N VAL A 165 9.04 -11.49 -4.70
CA VAL A 165 10.44 -11.06 -4.57
C VAL A 165 11.04 -11.59 -3.27
N ARG A 166 12.36 -11.62 -3.24
CA ARG A 166 13.17 -12.06 -2.09
C ARG A 166 14.28 -11.04 -1.82
N PRO A 167 14.84 -11.01 -0.60
CA PRO A 167 16.02 -10.19 -0.32
C PRO A 167 17.13 -10.42 -1.35
N GLU A 168 17.89 -9.37 -1.63
CA GLU A 168 18.98 -9.27 -2.62
C GLU A 168 18.53 -9.25 -4.09
N GLN A 169 17.26 -9.44 -4.39
CA GLN A 169 16.74 -9.32 -5.76
C GLN A 169 16.72 -7.85 -6.20
N GLN A 170 17.14 -7.59 -7.44
CA GLN A 170 16.92 -6.30 -8.11
C GLN A 170 15.53 -6.24 -8.69
N VAL A 171 14.90 -5.07 -8.62
CA VAL A 171 13.61 -4.78 -9.23
C VAL A 171 13.66 -3.47 -9.98
N GLU A 172 12.99 -3.43 -11.12
CA GLU A 172 12.81 -2.20 -11.89
C GLU A 172 11.61 -1.41 -11.39
N LYS A 173 11.61 -0.08 -11.60
CA LYS A 173 10.45 0.76 -11.32
C LYS A 173 9.23 0.27 -12.10
N GLY A 174 8.11 0.02 -11.39
CA GLY A 174 6.89 -0.53 -11.96
C GLY A 174 6.87 -2.06 -12.12
N GLU A 175 7.95 -2.77 -11.77
CA GLU A 175 7.98 -4.23 -11.76
C GLU A 175 7.05 -4.81 -10.69
N LYS A 176 6.40 -5.92 -10.98
CA LYS A 176 5.51 -6.60 -10.02
C LYS A 176 6.31 -7.25 -8.92
N PHE A 177 5.95 -6.97 -7.67
CA PHE A 177 6.57 -7.61 -6.52
C PHE A 177 5.61 -8.43 -5.65
N GLY A 178 4.29 -8.27 -5.85
CA GLY A 178 3.32 -9.01 -5.04
C GLY A 178 1.89 -8.89 -5.54
N LEU A 179 0.99 -9.59 -4.85
CA LEU A 179 -0.45 -9.61 -5.09
C LEU A 179 -1.18 -9.75 -3.77
N ILE A 180 -2.23 -8.95 -3.55
CA ILE A 180 -3.13 -9.13 -2.41
C ILE A 180 -4.47 -9.66 -2.93
N ARG A 181 -4.90 -10.83 -2.44
CA ARG A 181 -6.13 -11.48 -2.93
C ARG A 181 -7.36 -10.92 -2.23
N MET A 182 -8.21 -10.19 -2.95
CA MET A 182 -9.50 -9.60 -2.54
C MET A 182 -9.43 -8.55 -1.43
N GLY A 183 -9.77 -7.31 -1.77
CA GLY A 183 -9.91 -6.18 -0.85
C GLY A 183 -8.63 -5.89 -0.07
N SER A 184 -8.07 -4.71 -0.19
CA SER A 184 -6.75 -4.50 0.36
C SER A 184 -6.39 -3.02 0.43
N GLN A 185 -5.33 -2.78 1.17
CA GLN A 185 -4.64 -1.50 1.23
C GLN A 185 -3.15 -1.72 0.97
N CYS A 186 -2.55 -0.78 0.27
CA CYS A 186 -1.12 -0.74 0.08
C CYS A 186 -0.60 0.61 0.55
N ASP A 187 0.32 0.60 1.51
CA ASP A 187 0.95 1.81 2.03
C ASP A 187 2.36 1.94 1.49
N LEU A 188 2.76 3.18 1.24
CA LEU A 188 4.12 3.54 0.85
C LEU A 188 4.69 4.52 1.86
N PHE A 189 5.81 4.17 2.46
CA PHE A 189 6.60 5.08 3.29
C PHE A 189 7.80 5.61 2.50
N LEU A 190 7.95 6.94 2.53
CA LEU A 190 9.04 7.70 1.91
C LEU A 190 9.78 8.46 3.00
N PRO A 191 11.09 8.21 3.22
CA PRO A 191 11.84 8.91 4.27
C PRO A 191 12.00 10.39 3.94
N LYS A 192 11.93 11.25 4.94
CA LYS A 192 12.04 12.71 4.76
C LYS A 192 13.34 13.13 4.05
N ARG A 193 14.43 12.41 4.29
CA ARG A 193 15.74 12.65 3.64
C ARG A 193 15.73 12.44 2.11
N ALA A 194 14.72 11.76 1.58
CA ALA A 194 14.59 11.53 0.14
C ALA A 194 14.25 12.81 -0.63
N GLY A 195 13.78 13.86 0.03
CA GLY A 195 13.43 15.14 -0.60
C GLY A 195 12.28 15.03 -1.62
N VAL A 196 11.44 14.00 -1.52
CA VAL A 196 10.34 13.78 -2.44
C VAL A 196 9.26 14.85 -2.26
N THR A 197 8.95 15.56 -3.33
CA THR A 197 7.80 16.47 -3.39
C THR A 197 6.56 15.68 -3.80
N ILE A 198 5.61 15.50 -2.89
CA ILE A 198 4.36 14.77 -3.14
C ILE A 198 3.43 15.60 -4.01
N THR A 199 2.82 14.96 -5.03
CA THR A 199 1.94 15.62 -6.02
C THR A 199 0.49 15.14 -5.95
N ILE A 200 0.19 14.18 -5.08
CA ILE A 200 -1.15 13.58 -4.91
C ILE A 200 -1.77 13.99 -3.58
N LYS A 201 -3.08 13.82 -3.47
CA LYS A 201 -3.88 14.12 -2.27
C LYS A 201 -4.90 13.02 -1.96
N PRO A 202 -5.43 12.94 -0.74
CA PRO A 202 -6.51 12.03 -0.40
C PRO A 202 -7.69 12.15 -1.37
N GLY A 203 -8.22 10.99 -1.79
CA GLY A 203 -9.29 10.86 -2.77
C GLY A 203 -8.82 10.70 -4.22
N ASP A 204 -7.58 11.00 -4.57
CA ASP A 204 -7.07 10.82 -5.93
C ASP A 204 -7.07 9.35 -6.36
N ARG A 205 -7.31 9.11 -7.65
CA ARG A 205 -7.17 7.78 -8.26
C ARG A 205 -5.74 7.60 -8.73
N VAL A 206 -5.18 6.42 -8.46
CA VAL A 206 -3.82 6.08 -8.83
C VAL A 206 -3.76 4.70 -9.50
N LEU A 207 -2.78 4.52 -10.39
CA LEU A 207 -2.51 3.29 -11.11
C LEU A 207 -1.08 2.82 -10.79
N ALA A 208 -0.97 1.54 -10.38
CA ALA A 208 0.29 0.91 -10.03
C ALA A 208 1.31 0.98 -11.19
N GLY A 209 2.50 1.45 -10.89
CA GLY A 209 3.59 1.58 -11.85
C GLY A 209 3.46 2.74 -12.84
N GLU A 210 2.36 3.52 -12.83
CA GLU A 210 2.12 4.59 -13.80
C GLU A 210 1.90 5.96 -13.17
N THR A 211 1.04 6.05 -12.13
CA THR A 211 0.78 7.35 -11.51
C THR A 211 1.97 7.81 -10.68
N ILE A 212 2.48 9.00 -10.99
CA ILE A 212 3.52 9.65 -10.19
C ILE A 212 2.91 10.13 -8.88
N LEU A 213 3.44 9.67 -7.76
CA LEU A 213 3.06 10.11 -6.42
C LEU A 213 3.89 11.31 -5.96
N GLY A 214 5.09 11.44 -6.47
CA GLY A 214 6.01 12.53 -6.18
C GLY A 214 7.27 12.48 -7.03
N THR A 215 8.02 13.58 -7.00
CA THR A 215 9.29 13.75 -7.74
C THR A 215 10.43 14.11 -6.81
N TYR A 216 11.69 13.78 -7.19
CA TYR A 216 12.92 14.03 -6.41
C TYR A 216 14.12 14.33 -7.31
#